data_0724245eff92240bdc4461fec1ab87d5
#
_entry.id   0724245eff92240bdc4461fec1ab87d5
#
_cell.length_a   1.000
_cell.length_b   1.000
_cell.length_c   1.000
_cell.angle_alpha   90.00
_cell.angle_beta   90.00
_cell.angle_gamma   90.00
#
_symmetry.space_group_name_H-M   'P 1'
#
loop_
_entity.id
_entity.type
_entity.pdbx_description
1 polymer ?
#
loop_
_entity_poly.entity_id
_entity_poly.type
_entity_poly.pdbx_seq_one_letter_code
_entity_poly.pdbx_strand_id
1 'polypeptide(L)'
;MCIRDSLIIFSGNLFCLQPEVKGIDSFKPKNILMVGNSFIYFNNGMHNPLEALVKKDLELEKNFKIRKITISGASLSWLEIKSYVSNPNIGSFTFDNENNLINLSVEPFDVLIMHDCSRCPINKKSDFHRIIKKHSNDLKEIGIEPVLMMTWPYKDEPKMIEVLSNEYIKAANENKILVIPVGLAFAKANEKFSKINLYTSDNRHPSKAGTYLGACVIFSALYKKSPENNPYHFGLEPEIAKNLQKLAWEVTEKFYK
;
A
#
# COMPACT_ATOMS: atom_id res chain seq x y z
N MET A 1 25.39 -32.22 36.71
CA MET A 1 25.87 -31.08 35.89
C MET A 1 24.75 -30.76 34.90
N CYS A 2 23.82 -29.87 35.28
CA CYS A 2 22.64 -29.55 34.50
C CYS A 2 22.99 -28.45 33.50
N ILE A 3 22.85 -28.75 32.23
CA ILE A 3 22.92 -27.78 31.15
C ILE A 3 21.54 -27.11 31.09
N ARG A 4 21.45 -25.86 31.48
CA ARG A 4 20.26 -25.03 31.29
C ARG A 4 20.26 -24.52 29.84
N ASP A 5 19.39 -25.08 29.05
CA ASP A 5 19.04 -24.49 27.75
C ASP A 5 18.31 -23.17 28.00
N SER A 6 19.02 -22.08 27.78
CA SER A 6 18.44 -20.75 27.79
C SER A 6 17.71 -20.53 26.48
N LEU A 7 16.38 -20.74 26.47
CA LEU A 7 15.51 -20.21 25.42
C LEU A 7 15.61 -18.68 25.46
N ILE A 8 16.35 -18.13 24.52
CA ILE A 8 16.33 -16.69 24.25
C ILE A 8 15.01 -16.40 23.54
N ILE A 9 14.02 -16.00 24.35
CA ILE A 9 12.78 -15.42 23.82
C ILE A 9 13.17 -14.05 23.24
N PHE A 10 13.30 -13.97 21.93
CA PHE A 10 13.38 -12.70 21.20
C PHE A 10 12.01 -12.00 21.28
N SER A 11 11.70 -11.41 22.42
CA SER A 11 10.69 -10.37 22.56
C SER A 11 11.31 -9.00 22.25
N GLY A 12 11.99 -8.90 21.10
CA GLY A 12 12.45 -7.61 20.61
C GLY A 12 11.25 -6.87 20.02
N ASN A 13 10.88 -5.73 20.58
CA ASN A 13 10.00 -4.77 19.93
C ASN A 13 10.62 -4.43 18.56
N LEU A 14 10.02 -4.94 17.46
CA LEU A 14 10.49 -4.74 16.09
C LEU A 14 10.36 -3.28 15.64
N PHE A 15 9.80 -2.40 16.47
CA PHE A 15 9.53 -1.00 16.14
C PHE A 15 10.25 -0.07 17.12
N CYS A 16 11.45 0.36 16.74
CA CYS A 16 12.12 1.46 17.43
C CYS A 16 11.48 2.81 17.06
N LEU A 17 10.87 2.92 15.88
CA LEU A 17 10.23 4.12 15.37
C LEU A 17 8.72 3.86 15.17
N GLN A 18 7.88 4.79 15.67
CA GLN A 18 6.43 4.72 15.53
C GLN A 18 5.93 5.74 14.51
N PRO A 19 4.83 5.48 13.78
CA PRO A 19 4.21 6.47 12.91
C PRO A 19 3.55 7.58 13.73
N GLU A 20 3.80 8.84 13.35
CA GLU A 20 3.16 9.99 13.99
C GLU A 20 1.74 10.20 13.47
N VAL A 21 1.52 9.99 12.15
CA VAL A 21 0.20 10.08 11.54
C VAL A 21 -0.45 8.70 11.54
N LYS A 22 -1.59 8.57 12.20
CA LYS A 22 -2.29 7.29 12.43
C LYS A 22 -3.58 7.13 11.64
N GLY A 23 -3.83 7.99 10.67
CA GLY A 23 -5.01 7.93 9.79
C GLY A 23 -5.30 9.25 9.13
N ILE A 24 -6.30 9.26 8.25
CA ILE A 24 -6.87 10.44 7.62
C ILE A 24 -8.19 10.71 8.33
N ASP A 25 -8.23 11.73 9.18
CA ASP A 25 -9.39 12.02 10.04
C ASP A 25 -10.28 13.14 9.50
N SER A 26 -9.76 13.96 8.58
CA SER A 26 -10.47 15.12 8.03
C SER A 26 -11.57 14.75 7.03
N PHE A 27 -11.45 13.61 6.36
CA PHE A 27 -12.41 13.12 5.36
C PHE A 27 -12.28 11.61 5.14
N LYS A 28 -13.26 10.99 4.48
CA LYS A 28 -13.17 9.61 3.99
C LYS A 28 -12.72 9.60 2.54
N PRO A 29 -11.60 8.93 2.18
CA PRO A 29 -11.11 8.86 0.81
C PRO A 29 -12.13 8.30 -0.17
N LYS A 30 -12.34 8.98 -1.29
CA LYS A 30 -13.24 8.58 -2.39
C LYS A 30 -12.49 8.44 -3.71
N ASN A 31 -11.71 9.45 -4.08
CA ASN A 31 -10.96 9.49 -5.33
C ASN A 31 -9.48 9.25 -5.05
N ILE A 32 -9.04 8.02 -5.23
CA ILE A 32 -7.70 7.56 -4.86
C ILE A 32 -6.88 7.32 -6.11
N LEU A 33 -5.66 7.88 -6.17
CA LEU A 33 -4.66 7.53 -7.16
C LEU A 33 -3.54 6.71 -6.49
N MET A 34 -3.23 5.54 -7.04
CA MET A 34 -2.08 4.74 -6.64
C MET A 34 -0.94 4.93 -7.66
N VAL A 35 0.23 5.35 -7.20
CA VAL A 35 1.38 5.65 -8.07
C VAL A 35 2.58 4.82 -7.65
N GLY A 36 3.22 4.16 -8.64
CA GLY A 36 4.38 3.32 -8.37
C GLY A 36 4.76 2.43 -9.55
N ASN A 37 5.00 1.16 -9.26
CA ASN A 37 5.54 0.21 -10.21
C ASN A 37 4.82 -1.14 -10.19
N SER A 38 5.52 -2.21 -10.57
CA SER A 38 4.99 -3.57 -10.65
C SER A 38 4.40 -4.10 -9.33
N PHE A 39 4.82 -3.59 -8.20
CA PHE A 39 4.24 -3.97 -6.90
C PHE A 39 2.76 -3.58 -6.79
N ILE A 40 2.34 -2.52 -7.48
CA ILE A 40 0.91 -2.15 -7.56
C ILE A 40 0.19 -2.91 -8.68
N TYR A 41 0.77 -3.07 -9.88
CA TYR A 41 -0.01 -3.53 -11.03
C TYR A 41 -0.12 -5.05 -11.20
N PHE A 42 0.69 -5.87 -10.53
CA PHE A 42 0.57 -7.32 -10.60
C PHE A 42 -0.86 -7.81 -10.26
N ASN A 43 -1.25 -8.96 -10.83
CA ASN A 43 -2.59 -9.56 -10.67
C ASN A 43 -3.73 -8.58 -11.01
N ASN A 44 -3.59 -7.86 -12.12
CA ASN A 44 -4.53 -6.84 -12.57
C ASN A 44 -4.59 -5.59 -11.65
N GLY A 45 -3.65 -5.47 -10.72
CA GLY A 45 -3.46 -4.29 -9.89
C GLY A 45 -4.17 -4.34 -8.54
N MET A 46 -3.43 -3.87 -7.53
CA MET A 46 -3.90 -3.83 -6.14
C MET A 46 -5.12 -2.91 -5.94
N HIS A 47 -5.33 -1.94 -6.83
CA HIS A 47 -6.49 -1.05 -6.81
C HIS A 47 -7.81 -1.81 -7.01
N ASN A 48 -7.84 -2.88 -7.83
CA ASN A 48 -9.07 -3.65 -8.09
C ASN A 48 -9.62 -4.35 -6.83
N PRO A 49 -8.84 -5.15 -6.08
CA PRO A 49 -9.33 -5.72 -4.83
C PRO A 49 -9.65 -4.65 -3.77
N LEU A 50 -8.92 -3.53 -3.72
CA LEU A 50 -9.25 -2.42 -2.84
C LEU A 50 -10.63 -1.84 -3.19
N GLU A 51 -10.87 -1.56 -4.47
CA GLU A 51 -12.15 -1.06 -4.96
C GLU A 51 -13.29 -2.03 -4.64
N ALA A 52 -13.07 -3.33 -4.82
CA ALA A 52 -14.07 -4.34 -4.54
C ALA A 52 -14.38 -4.47 -3.04
N LEU A 53 -13.37 -4.37 -2.16
CA LEU A 53 -13.56 -4.34 -0.71
C LEU A 53 -14.44 -3.15 -0.30
N VAL A 54 -14.18 -1.96 -0.82
CA VAL A 54 -15.00 -0.77 -0.54
C VAL A 54 -16.42 -0.93 -1.08
N LYS A 55 -16.59 -1.45 -2.30
CA LYS A 55 -17.93 -1.72 -2.90
C LYS A 55 -18.78 -2.69 -2.08
N LYS A 56 -18.14 -3.67 -1.47
CA LYS A 56 -18.82 -4.72 -0.69
C LYS A 56 -19.02 -4.34 0.78
N ASP A 57 -18.35 -3.32 1.26
CA ASP A 57 -18.59 -2.79 2.60
C ASP A 57 -19.95 -2.07 2.65
N LEU A 58 -20.76 -2.37 3.65
CA LEU A 58 -22.14 -1.86 3.73
C LEU A 58 -22.22 -0.43 4.28
N GLU A 59 -21.20 0.03 4.95
CA GLU A 59 -21.18 1.34 5.63
C GLU A 59 -20.44 2.41 4.85
N LEU A 60 -19.65 2.02 3.84
CA LEU A 60 -18.93 2.96 3.00
C LEU A 60 -19.77 3.45 1.83
N GLU A 61 -19.58 4.72 1.47
CA GLU A 61 -20.21 5.30 0.29
C GLU A 61 -19.79 4.56 -0.99
N LYS A 62 -20.71 4.50 -1.96
CA LYS A 62 -20.50 3.78 -3.22
C LYS A 62 -19.98 4.67 -4.35
N ASN A 63 -20.02 5.99 -4.17
CA ASN A 63 -19.47 6.94 -5.14
C ASN A 63 -17.99 7.18 -4.84
N PHE A 64 -17.13 6.31 -5.35
CA PHE A 64 -15.69 6.43 -5.24
C PHE A 64 -15.02 5.87 -6.49
N LYS A 65 -13.77 6.27 -6.72
CA LYS A 65 -12.94 5.80 -7.83
C LYS A 65 -11.51 5.59 -7.38
N ILE A 66 -10.96 4.44 -7.72
CA ILE A 66 -9.57 4.11 -7.43
C ILE A 66 -8.86 3.84 -8.76
N ARG A 67 -7.79 4.59 -9.02
CA ARG A 67 -6.99 4.51 -10.24
C ARG A 67 -5.54 4.22 -9.94
N LYS A 68 -4.76 3.86 -10.96
CA LYS A 68 -3.32 3.68 -10.84
C LYS A 68 -2.58 4.29 -12.01
N ILE A 69 -1.38 4.80 -11.75
CA ILE A 69 -0.35 5.13 -12.73
C ILE A 69 0.90 4.37 -12.33
N THR A 70 1.33 3.45 -13.18
CA THR A 70 2.44 2.56 -12.86
C THR A 70 3.37 2.37 -14.05
N ILE A 71 4.68 2.41 -13.78
CA ILE A 71 5.72 2.11 -14.76
C ILE A 71 6.55 0.96 -14.21
N SER A 72 6.80 -0.08 -15.03
CA SER A 72 7.56 -1.24 -14.61
C SER A 72 8.96 -0.86 -14.12
N GLY A 73 9.33 -1.32 -12.91
CA GLY A 73 10.63 -1.05 -12.32
C GLY A 73 10.90 0.41 -11.93
N ALA A 74 9.93 1.30 -12.06
CA ALA A 74 10.13 2.71 -11.80
C ALA A 74 10.51 2.99 -10.33
N SER A 75 11.44 3.91 -10.16
CA SER A 75 11.58 4.70 -8.95
C SER A 75 10.61 5.89 -8.99
N LEU A 76 10.16 6.37 -7.85
CA LEU A 76 9.34 7.60 -7.77
C LEU A 76 10.01 8.82 -8.41
N SER A 77 11.34 8.85 -8.47
CA SER A 77 12.09 9.92 -9.11
C SER A 77 11.90 10.01 -10.63
N TRP A 78 11.30 8.98 -11.27
CA TRP A 78 11.00 8.96 -12.70
C TRP A 78 9.61 9.53 -13.01
N LEU A 79 8.81 9.78 -11.99
CA LEU A 79 7.39 10.07 -12.12
C LEU A 79 7.11 11.54 -11.82
N GLU A 80 6.49 12.23 -12.77
CA GLU A 80 6.07 13.64 -12.63
C GLU A 80 4.66 13.71 -12.00
N ILE A 81 4.55 13.32 -10.74
CA ILE A 81 3.27 13.12 -10.03
C ILE A 81 2.40 14.39 -10.07
N LYS A 82 2.98 15.57 -9.84
CA LYS A 82 2.24 16.83 -9.90
C LYS A 82 1.58 17.04 -11.27
N SER A 83 2.32 16.73 -12.35
CA SER A 83 1.78 16.79 -13.71
C SER A 83 0.60 15.85 -13.92
N TYR A 84 0.67 14.63 -13.36
CA TYR A 84 -0.39 13.64 -13.52
C TYR A 84 -1.70 14.08 -12.85
N VAL A 85 -1.63 14.61 -11.64
CA VAL A 85 -2.83 14.97 -10.87
C VAL A 85 -3.39 16.36 -11.26
N SER A 86 -2.56 17.22 -11.86
CA SER A 86 -2.99 18.54 -12.34
C SER A 86 -3.67 18.50 -13.71
N ASN A 87 -3.60 17.37 -14.42
CA ASN A 87 -4.24 17.22 -15.72
C ASN A 87 -5.52 16.39 -15.61
N PRO A 88 -6.71 17.00 -15.62
CA PRO A 88 -7.97 16.29 -15.46
C PRO A 88 -8.27 15.30 -16.60
N ASN A 89 -7.58 15.42 -17.73
CA ASN A 89 -7.76 14.55 -18.88
C ASN A 89 -6.82 13.35 -18.90
N ILE A 90 -5.92 13.23 -17.92
CA ILE A 90 -4.96 12.14 -17.90
C ILE A 90 -5.65 10.81 -17.55
N GLY A 91 -5.40 9.80 -18.37
CA GLY A 91 -5.77 8.41 -18.09
C GLY A 91 -7.23 8.03 -18.31
N SER A 92 -8.08 8.91 -18.85
CA SER A 92 -9.46 8.55 -19.19
C SER A 92 -9.90 9.13 -20.52
N PHE A 93 -10.16 8.27 -21.48
CA PHE A 93 -10.79 8.64 -22.75
C PHE A 93 -11.73 7.54 -23.22
N THR A 94 -12.65 7.89 -24.08
CA THR A 94 -13.50 6.98 -24.84
C THR A 94 -13.61 7.48 -26.27
N PHE A 95 -14.34 6.73 -27.10
CA PHE A 95 -14.68 7.16 -28.44
C PHE A 95 -16.20 7.34 -28.55
N ASP A 96 -16.63 8.37 -29.28
CA ASP A 96 -18.03 8.50 -29.64
C ASP A 96 -18.41 7.55 -30.79
N ASN A 97 -19.66 7.63 -31.23
CA ASN A 97 -20.19 6.78 -32.30
C ASN A 97 -19.53 7.09 -33.67
N GLU A 98 -18.84 8.22 -33.80
CA GLU A 98 -18.14 8.65 -35.02
C GLU A 98 -16.63 8.39 -34.93
N ASN A 99 -16.16 7.66 -33.88
CA ASN A 99 -14.75 7.38 -33.57
C ASN A 99 -13.90 8.62 -33.21
N ASN A 100 -14.50 9.72 -32.78
CA ASN A 100 -13.75 10.83 -32.23
C ASN A 100 -13.35 10.52 -30.80
N LEU A 101 -12.12 10.88 -30.44
CA LEU A 101 -11.62 10.71 -29.07
C LEU A 101 -12.29 11.72 -28.14
N ILE A 102 -12.95 11.22 -27.09
CA ILE A 102 -13.54 12.03 -26.02
C ILE A 102 -12.72 11.85 -24.75
N ASN A 103 -12.14 12.91 -24.23
CA ASN A 103 -11.54 12.90 -22.90
C ASN A 103 -12.62 12.93 -21.84
N LEU A 104 -12.61 11.91 -20.98
CA LEU A 104 -13.51 11.86 -19.83
C LEU A 104 -12.90 12.70 -18.70
N SER A 105 -13.67 13.67 -18.21
CA SER A 105 -13.26 14.42 -17.03
C SER A 105 -13.07 13.49 -15.82
N VAL A 106 -11.98 13.70 -15.10
CA VAL A 106 -11.67 12.95 -13.88
C VAL A 106 -11.91 13.89 -12.71
N GLU A 107 -12.74 13.46 -11.76
CA GLU A 107 -12.86 14.17 -10.48
C GLU A 107 -11.48 14.29 -9.83
N PRO A 108 -11.16 15.41 -9.17
CA PRO A 108 -9.91 15.58 -8.46
C PRO A 108 -9.67 14.45 -7.49
N PHE A 109 -8.41 14.03 -7.36
CA PHE A 109 -8.04 13.04 -6.35
C PHE A 109 -7.99 13.67 -4.96
N ASP A 110 -8.52 12.99 -3.97
CA ASP A 110 -8.42 13.36 -2.55
C ASP A 110 -7.19 12.73 -1.89
N VAL A 111 -6.80 11.54 -2.33
CA VAL A 111 -5.64 10.82 -1.80
C VAL A 111 -4.76 10.30 -2.91
N LEU A 112 -3.44 10.42 -2.73
CA LEU A 112 -2.46 9.76 -3.58
C LEU A 112 -1.58 8.83 -2.75
N ILE A 113 -1.69 7.53 -3.03
CA ILE A 113 -0.85 6.49 -2.44
C ILE A 113 0.36 6.27 -3.32
N MET A 114 1.56 6.45 -2.79
CA MET A 114 2.81 6.26 -3.52
C MET A 114 3.74 5.28 -2.81
N HIS A 115 4.60 4.61 -3.58
CA HIS A 115 5.73 3.83 -3.08
C HIS A 115 6.91 3.89 -4.06
N ASP A 116 8.11 3.75 -3.57
CA ASP A 116 9.32 3.75 -4.40
C ASP A 116 9.70 2.33 -4.85
N CYS A 117 10.78 2.19 -5.59
CA CYS A 117 11.34 0.90 -5.97
C CYS A 117 11.67 0.06 -4.73
N SER A 118 11.63 -1.27 -4.86
CA SER A 118 11.76 -2.20 -3.73
C SER A 118 13.04 -2.02 -2.88
N ARG A 119 14.15 -1.61 -3.52
CA ARG A 119 15.43 -1.39 -2.85
C ARG A 119 15.84 0.09 -2.74
N CYS A 120 15.05 1.02 -3.26
CA CYS A 120 15.36 2.44 -3.16
C CYS A 120 15.47 2.90 -1.69
N PRO A 121 14.57 2.54 -0.78
CA PRO A 121 14.71 2.89 0.64
C PRO A 121 15.94 2.28 1.33
N ILE A 122 16.50 1.20 0.77
CA ILE A 122 17.67 0.52 1.34
C ILE A 122 18.98 1.09 0.76
N ASN A 123 19.06 1.15 -0.57
CA ASN A 123 20.30 1.44 -1.29
C ASN A 123 20.50 2.92 -1.63
N LYS A 124 19.40 3.71 -1.62
CA LYS A 124 19.38 5.12 -2.03
C LYS A 124 18.57 5.96 -1.04
N LYS A 125 18.87 5.81 0.25
CA LYS A 125 18.10 6.43 1.35
C LYS A 125 17.90 7.94 1.18
N SER A 126 18.98 8.68 0.90
CA SER A 126 18.91 10.13 0.71
C SER A 126 17.99 10.53 -0.43
N ASP A 127 18.07 9.82 -1.56
CA ASP A 127 17.20 10.08 -2.71
C ASP A 127 15.74 9.70 -2.39
N PHE A 128 15.53 8.59 -1.69
CA PHE A 128 14.20 8.18 -1.23
C PHE A 128 13.56 9.28 -0.36
N HIS A 129 14.23 9.76 0.68
CA HIS A 129 13.70 10.84 1.53
C HIS A 129 13.48 12.14 0.76
N ARG A 130 14.42 12.53 -0.11
CA ARG A 130 14.31 13.73 -0.94
C ARG A 130 13.09 13.68 -1.87
N ILE A 131 12.85 12.53 -2.52
CA ILE A 131 11.73 12.42 -3.48
C ILE A 131 10.38 12.33 -2.77
N ILE A 132 10.30 11.64 -1.62
CA ILE A 132 9.09 11.63 -0.79
C ILE A 132 8.75 13.05 -0.34
N LYS A 133 9.74 13.82 0.14
CA LYS A 133 9.53 15.22 0.54
C LYS A 133 9.02 16.06 -0.63
N LYS A 134 9.64 15.94 -1.82
CA LYS A 134 9.20 16.67 -3.01
C LYS A 134 7.73 16.39 -3.33
N HIS A 135 7.39 15.12 -3.51
CA HIS A 135 6.02 14.74 -3.90
C HIS A 135 5.00 15.05 -2.81
N SER A 136 5.35 14.88 -1.52
CA SER A 136 4.46 15.25 -0.43
C SER A 136 4.13 16.74 -0.42
N ASN A 137 5.13 17.59 -0.63
CA ASN A 137 4.92 19.04 -0.70
C ASN A 137 4.07 19.43 -1.93
N ASP A 138 4.43 18.88 -3.11
CA ASP A 138 3.73 19.15 -4.37
C ASP A 138 2.23 18.78 -4.27
N LEU A 139 1.91 17.65 -3.62
CA LEU A 139 0.53 17.19 -3.43
C LEU A 139 -0.24 18.04 -2.42
N LYS A 140 0.37 18.35 -1.29
CA LYS A 140 -0.25 19.22 -0.26
C LYS A 140 -0.55 20.61 -0.78
N GLU A 141 0.33 21.17 -1.62
CA GLU A 141 0.13 22.47 -2.26
C GLU A 141 -1.16 22.53 -3.08
N ILE A 142 -1.57 21.41 -3.68
CA ILE A 142 -2.78 21.31 -4.52
C ILE A 142 -3.96 20.61 -3.83
N GLY A 143 -3.87 20.41 -2.51
CA GLY A 143 -4.96 19.88 -1.68
C GLY A 143 -5.19 18.37 -1.78
N ILE A 144 -4.19 17.59 -2.25
CA ILE A 144 -4.25 16.13 -2.29
C ILE A 144 -3.47 15.56 -1.09
N GLU A 145 -4.10 14.64 -0.34
CA GLU A 145 -3.44 13.98 0.80
C GLU A 145 -2.43 12.95 0.32
N PRO A 146 -1.11 13.14 0.55
CA PRO A 146 -0.09 12.15 0.22
C PRO A 146 -0.07 11.03 1.25
N VAL A 147 -0.03 9.80 0.77
CA VAL A 147 0.06 8.59 1.59
C VAL A 147 1.20 7.71 1.09
N LEU A 148 2.00 7.18 2.00
CA LEU A 148 3.13 6.34 1.67
C LEU A 148 2.79 4.87 1.93
N MET A 149 2.88 4.02 0.91
CA MET A 149 2.71 2.58 1.05
C MET A 149 4.07 1.91 1.28
N MET A 150 4.28 1.36 2.46
CA MET A 150 5.48 0.58 2.77
C MET A 150 5.53 -0.69 1.91
N THR A 151 6.59 -0.85 1.11
CA THR A 151 6.83 -2.08 0.35
C THR A 151 7.29 -3.22 1.25
N TRP A 152 7.28 -4.43 0.73
CA TRP A 152 7.57 -5.66 1.48
C TRP A 152 8.96 -6.21 1.19
N PRO A 153 9.51 -7.04 2.10
CA PRO A 153 10.77 -7.71 1.89
C PRO A 153 10.64 -8.78 0.80
N TYR A 154 11.72 -9.13 0.14
CA TYR A 154 11.75 -10.30 -0.71
C TYR A 154 11.59 -11.57 0.13
N LYS A 155 11.03 -12.62 -0.44
CA LYS A 155 10.79 -13.89 0.26
C LYS A 155 12.09 -14.52 0.78
N ASP A 156 13.15 -14.42 -0.01
CA ASP A 156 14.50 -14.93 0.27
C ASP A 156 15.38 -13.94 1.06
N GLU A 157 14.89 -12.70 1.30
CA GLU A 157 15.58 -11.69 2.09
C GLU A 157 14.66 -11.07 3.17
N PRO A 158 14.11 -11.87 4.10
CA PRO A 158 13.09 -11.39 5.05
C PRO A 158 13.59 -10.27 5.97
N LYS A 159 14.88 -10.17 6.24
CA LYS A 159 15.49 -9.09 7.04
C LYS A 159 15.41 -7.71 6.40
N MET A 160 15.09 -7.63 5.09
CA MET A 160 14.84 -6.32 4.44
C MET A 160 13.77 -5.51 5.18
N ILE A 161 12.81 -6.16 5.86
CA ILE A 161 11.72 -5.46 6.54
C ILE A 161 12.20 -4.51 7.63
N GLU A 162 13.31 -4.80 8.30
CA GLU A 162 13.87 -3.96 9.36
C GLU A 162 14.28 -2.59 8.81
N VAL A 163 14.98 -2.58 7.68
CA VAL A 163 15.39 -1.33 7.04
C VAL A 163 14.21 -0.65 6.34
N LEU A 164 13.37 -1.41 5.62
CA LEU A 164 12.19 -0.87 4.94
C LEU A 164 11.26 -0.15 5.93
N SER A 165 10.90 -0.81 7.04
CA SER A 165 9.99 -0.20 8.01
C SER A 165 10.56 1.09 8.60
N ASN A 166 11.83 1.09 8.99
CA ASN A 166 12.48 2.28 9.55
C ASN A 166 12.49 3.45 8.54
N GLU A 167 12.91 3.21 7.30
CA GLU A 167 13.02 4.29 6.31
C GLU A 167 11.64 4.83 5.88
N TYR A 168 10.64 3.94 5.72
CA TYR A 168 9.28 4.36 5.38
C TYR A 168 8.62 5.15 6.52
N ILE A 169 8.75 4.70 7.77
CA ILE A 169 8.19 5.42 8.93
C ILE A 169 8.90 6.77 9.09
N LYS A 170 10.23 6.80 8.98
CA LYS A 170 11.00 8.03 9.07
C LYS A 170 10.58 9.03 7.99
N ALA A 171 10.51 8.61 6.73
CA ALA A 171 10.08 9.47 5.64
C ALA A 171 8.65 10.00 5.83
N ALA A 172 7.74 9.15 6.35
CA ALA A 172 6.38 9.57 6.65
C ALA A 172 6.33 10.61 7.77
N ASN A 173 7.03 10.40 8.87
CA ASN A 173 7.08 11.32 10.01
C ASN A 173 7.70 12.67 9.61
N GLU A 174 8.82 12.66 8.88
CA GLU A 174 9.48 13.88 8.38
C GLU A 174 8.54 14.75 7.53
N ASN A 175 7.61 14.11 6.84
CA ASN A 175 6.65 14.79 5.95
C ASN A 175 5.24 14.91 6.55
N LYS A 176 5.00 14.40 7.76
CA LYS A 176 3.68 14.38 8.43
C LYS A 176 2.61 13.79 7.52
N ILE A 177 2.85 12.59 7.00
CA ILE A 177 1.94 11.84 6.13
C ILE A 177 1.70 10.44 6.67
N LEU A 178 0.57 9.85 6.28
CA LEU A 178 0.23 8.48 6.64
C LEU A 178 1.17 7.49 5.94
N VAL A 179 1.68 6.50 6.67
CA VAL A 179 2.38 5.33 6.12
C VAL A 179 1.57 4.07 6.34
N ILE A 180 1.27 3.34 5.27
CA ILE A 180 0.48 2.11 5.30
C ILE A 180 1.41 0.90 5.45
N PRO A 181 1.26 0.03 6.48
CA PRO A 181 2.23 -1.00 6.84
C PRO A 181 2.10 -2.30 6.02
N VAL A 182 1.99 -2.22 4.68
CA VAL A 182 1.84 -3.41 3.83
C VAL A 182 3.03 -4.36 3.98
N GLY A 183 4.25 -3.83 4.03
CA GLY A 183 5.46 -4.63 4.19
C GLY A 183 5.49 -5.42 5.50
N LEU A 184 5.02 -4.84 6.59
CA LEU A 184 4.91 -5.52 7.88
C LEU A 184 3.87 -6.65 7.84
N ALA A 185 2.77 -6.44 7.13
CA ALA A 185 1.76 -7.48 6.96
C ALA A 185 2.30 -8.67 6.15
N PHE A 186 3.10 -8.42 5.10
CA PHE A 186 3.79 -9.49 4.36
C PHE A 186 4.77 -10.25 5.25
N ALA A 187 5.62 -9.57 6.01
CA ALA A 187 6.54 -10.20 6.93
C ALA A 187 5.78 -11.08 7.94
N LYS A 188 4.73 -10.54 8.55
CA LYS A 188 3.93 -11.27 9.53
C LYS A 188 3.16 -12.45 8.94
N ALA A 189 2.65 -12.32 7.72
CA ALA A 189 1.97 -13.42 7.03
C ALA A 189 2.94 -14.58 6.71
N ASN A 190 4.15 -14.27 6.27
CA ASN A 190 5.18 -15.29 6.01
C ASN A 190 5.58 -16.07 7.28
N GLU A 191 5.59 -15.42 8.44
CA GLU A 191 5.83 -16.08 9.73
C GLU A 191 4.64 -16.97 10.15
N LYS A 192 3.41 -16.44 9.98
CA LYS A 192 2.19 -17.06 10.52
C LYS A 192 1.62 -18.17 9.63
N PHE A 193 1.78 -18.07 8.30
CA PHE A 193 1.09 -18.93 7.32
C PHE A 193 2.08 -19.65 6.39
N SER A 194 2.49 -20.84 6.74
CA SER A 194 3.41 -21.65 5.91
C SER A 194 2.81 -22.08 4.56
N LYS A 195 1.47 -22.16 4.46
CA LYS A 195 0.75 -22.64 3.26
C LYS A 195 0.25 -21.51 2.33
N ILE A 196 0.35 -20.25 2.75
CA ILE A 196 -0.09 -19.11 1.94
C ILE A 196 1.14 -18.48 1.29
N ASN A 197 1.31 -18.67 -0.01
CA ASN A 197 2.40 -18.04 -0.73
C ASN A 197 2.00 -16.63 -1.20
N LEU A 198 2.68 -15.62 -0.70
CA LEU A 198 2.42 -14.21 -1.04
C LEU A 198 3.19 -13.72 -2.27
N TYR A 199 4.07 -14.52 -2.84
CA TYR A 199 4.98 -14.11 -3.91
C TYR A 199 4.79 -14.93 -5.17
N THR A 200 5.18 -14.36 -6.31
CA THR A 200 5.40 -15.10 -7.55
C THR A 200 6.71 -15.89 -7.49
N SER A 201 7.03 -16.61 -8.56
CA SER A 201 8.25 -17.45 -8.64
C SER A 201 9.56 -16.68 -8.51
N ASP A 202 9.53 -15.36 -8.68
CA ASP A 202 10.73 -14.50 -8.56
C ASP A 202 11.03 -14.05 -7.12
N ASN A 203 10.23 -14.47 -6.14
CA ASN A 203 10.35 -14.13 -4.73
C ASN A 203 10.19 -12.64 -4.38
N ARG A 204 9.66 -11.81 -5.29
CA ARG A 204 9.61 -10.34 -5.19
C ARG A 204 8.22 -9.80 -5.43
N HIS A 205 7.64 -10.12 -6.59
CA HIS A 205 6.33 -9.63 -6.97
C HIS A 205 5.23 -10.35 -6.20
N PRO A 206 4.11 -9.67 -5.94
CA PRO A 206 3.04 -10.27 -5.15
C PRO A 206 2.31 -11.34 -5.97
N SER A 207 2.02 -12.47 -5.35
CA SER A 207 1.02 -13.40 -5.84
C SER A 207 -0.39 -12.79 -5.73
N LYS A 208 -1.40 -13.51 -6.17
CA LYS A 208 -2.80 -13.12 -5.96
C LYS A 208 -3.13 -12.91 -4.47
N ALA A 209 -2.63 -13.78 -3.59
CA ALA A 209 -2.79 -13.64 -2.14
C ALA A 209 -2.04 -12.42 -1.59
N GLY A 210 -0.82 -12.15 -2.08
CA GLY A 210 -0.05 -10.95 -1.70
C GLY A 210 -0.75 -9.65 -2.13
N THR A 211 -1.26 -9.59 -3.38
CA THR A 211 -2.02 -8.43 -3.86
C THR A 211 -3.27 -8.20 -3.00
N TYR A 212 -3.97 -9.26 -2.64
CA TYR A 212 -5.16 -9.16 -1.79
C TYR A 212 -4.82 -8.71 -0.36
N LEU A 213 -3.77 -9.25 0.25
CA LEU A 213 -3.30 -8.81 1.55
C LEU A 213 -2.97 -7.31 1.54
N GLY A 214 -2.22 -6.84 0.54
CA GLY A 214 -1.92 -5.42 0.39
C GLY A 214 -3.16 -4.55 0.32
N ALA A 215 -4.17 -4.95 -0.47
CA ALA A 215 -5.44 -4.25 -0.56
C ALA A 215 -6.21 -4.21 0.77
N CYS A 216 -6.22 -5.32 1.53
CA CYS A 216 -6.84 -5.37 2.86
C CYS A 216 -6.15 -4.43 3.86
N VAL A 217 -4.81 -4.34 3.83
CA VAL A 217 -4.05 -3.41 4.69
C VAL A 217 -4.32 -1.96 4.31
N ILE A 218 -4.36 -1.65 3.00
CA ILE A 218 -4.70 -0.30 2.53
C ILE A 218 -6.13 0.07 2.97
N PHE A 219 -7.09 -0.84 2.78
CA PHE A 219 -8.46 -0.66 3.25
C PHE A 219 -8.49 -0.33 4.75
N SER A 220 -7.82 -1.15 5.57
CA SER A 220 -7.78 -0.97 7.03
C SER A 220 -7.20 0.39 7.43
N ALA A 221 -6.11 0.79 6.78
CA ALA A 221 -5.42 2.04 7.10
C ALA A 221 -6.21 3.30 6.70
N LEU A 222 -6.79 3.29 5.49
CA LEU A 222 -7.51 4.45 4.96
C LEU A 222 -8.86 4.66 5.63
N TYR A 223 -9.59 3.58 5.91
CA TYR A 223 -10.96 3.67 6.42
C TYR A 223 -11.05 3.41 7.94
N LYS A 224 -9.92 3.10 8.60
CA LYS A 224 -9.86 2.72 10.03
C LYS A 224 -10.89 1.64 10.36
N LYS A 225 -10.99 0.65 9.47
CA LYS A 225 -12.01 -0.39 9.53
C LYS A 225 -11.43 -1.76 9.24
N SER A 226 -11.92 -2.76 9.96
CA SER A 226 -11.55 -4.15 9.70
C SER A 226 -12.14 -4.63 8.37
N PRO A 227 -11.35 -5.28 7.48
CA PRO A 227 -11.87 -5.98 6.32
C PRO A 227 -12.43 -7.37 6.66
N GLU A 228 -12.38 -7.80 7.92
CA GLU A 228 -12.93 -9.09 8.35
C GLU A 228 -14.43 -9.18 7.99
N ASN A 229 -14.84 -10.36 7.54
CA ASN A 229 -16.19 -10.62 7.06
C ASN A 229 -16.61 -9.87 5.79
N ASN A 230 -15.72 -9.14 5.13
CA ASN A 230 -16.01 -8.64 3.80
C ASN A 230 -16.19 -9.83 2.83
N PRO A 231 -17.31 -9.92 2.11
CA PRO A 231 -17.61 -11.09 1.28
C PRO A 231 -16.74 -11.19 0.01
N TYR A 232 -15.90 -10.21 -0.26
CA TYR A 232 -15.02 -10.23 -1.42
C TYR A 232 -13.71 -10.95 -1.11
N HIS A 233 -13.41 -11.98 -1.85
CA HIS A 233 -12.25 -12.86 -1.63
C HIS A 233 -11.22 -12.83 -2.74
N PHE A 234 -11.38 -11.98 -3.74
CA PHE A 234 -10.45 -11.86 -4.89
C PHE A 234 -10.22 -13.20 -5.62
N GLY A 235 -11.20 -14.12 -5.57
CA GLY A 235 -11.08 -15.48 -6.13
C GLY A 235 -10.00 -16.34 -5.46
N LEU A 236 -9.71 -16.07 -4.19
CA LEU A 236 -8.99 -16.95 -3.27
C LEU A 236 -9.97 -17.88 -2.58
N GLU A 237 -9.47 -19.00 -2.07
CA GLU A 237 -10.24 -19.85 -1.17
C GLU A 237 -10.74 -19.02 0.02
N PRO A 238 -12.01 -19.19 0.45
CA PRO A 238 -12.62 -18.34 1.48
C PRO A 238 -11.82 -18.28 2.79
N GLU A 239 -11.24 -19.40 3.20
CA GLU A 239 -10.43 -19.47 4.43
C GLU A 239 -9.13 -18.68 4.30
N ILE A 240 -8.46 -18.76 3.15
CA ILE A 240 -7.26 -17.96 2.86
C ILE A 240 -7.61 -16.47 2.92
N ALA A 241 -8.69 -16.06 2.26
CA ALA A 241 -9.11 -14.66 2.25
C ALA A 241 -9.42 -14.15 3.66
N LYS A 242 -10.16 -14.89 4.48
CA LYS A 242 -10.47 -14.56 5.87
C LYS A 242 -9.21 -14.41 6.73
N ASN A 243 -8.27 -15.33 6.58
CA ASN A 243 -6.99 -15.27 7.30
C ASN A 243 -6.20 -14.00 6.95
N LEU A 244 -6.19 -13.61 5.67
CA LEU A 244 -5.51 -12.40 5.20
C LEU A 244 -6.24 -11.12 5.65
N GLN A 245 -7.57 -11.10 5.62
CA GLN A 245 -8.39 -9.99 6.14
C GLN A 245 -8.09 -9.75 7.63
N LYS A 246 -8.15 -10.83 8.44
CA LYS A 246 -7.87 -10.76 9.86
C LYS A 246 -6.45 -10.27 10.15
N LEU A 247 -5.46 -10.83 9.46
CA LEU A 247 -4.07 -10.42 9.63
C LEU A 247 -3.86 -8.94 9.25
N ALA A 248 -4.47 -8.49 8.16
CA ALA A 248 -4.38 -7.10 7.72
C ALA A 248 -4.87 -6.14 8.82
N TRP A 249 -5.99 -6.47 9.47
CA TRP A 249 -6.51 -5.68 10.59
C TRP A 249 -5.60 -5.74 11.81
N GLU A 250 -5.20 -6.95 12.26
CA GLU A 250 -4.29 -7.14 13.40
C GLU A 250 -2.99 -6.31 13.27
N VAL A 251 -2.38 -6.33 12.08
CA VAL A 251 -1.15 -5.57 11.81
C VAL A 251 -1.40 -4.07 11.80
N THR A 252 -2.44 -3.62 11.11
CA THR A 252 -2.76 -2.20 10.98
C THR A 252 -3.13 -1.58 12.33
N GLU A 253 -3.99 -2.25 13.10
CA GLU A 253 -4.39 -1.80 14.42
C GLU A 253 -3.18 -1.70 15.38
N LYS A 254 -2.32 -2.74 15.38
CA LYS A 254 -1.11 -2.74 16.21
C LYS A 254 -0.13 -1.64 15.80
N PHE A 255 -0.01 -1.37 14.50
CA PHE A 255 0.93 -0.39 13.96
C PHE A 255 0.58 1.05 14.34
N TYR A 256 -0.71 1.35 14.44
CA TYR A 256 -1.19 2.71 14.79
C TYR A 256 -1.53 2.91 16.28
N LYS A 257 -1.41 1.89 17.11
CA LYS A 257 -1.50 2.03 18.59
C LYS A 257 -0.27 2.74 19.14
#